data_bad061cd39f8037eb146e0415dc7a7f7
#
_entry.id   bad061cd39f8037eb146e0415dc7a7f7
#
_cell.length_a   1.000
_cell.length_b   1.000
_cell.length_c   1.000
_cell.angle_alpha   90.00
_cell.angle_beta   90.00
_cell.angle_gamma   90.00
#
_symmetry.space_group_name_H-M   'P 1'
#
loop_
_entity.id
_entity.type
_entity.pdbx_description
1 polymer ?
#
loop_
_entity_poly.entity_id
_entity_poly.type
_entity_poly.pdbx_seq_one_letter_code
_entity_poly.pdbx_strand_id
1 'polypeptide(L)'
;MKTSTYKLGFDIGGTFTDFILLNDRTGQIYTYKLLTTPSNPAIAVINGIKYLLSNHNIDPEDIKHTTHATTLITNAFIERKGSKTGLICTQGFSDIIEIGKEMRYDIYDLLMKLPEPLVERQYRHELDERITADGKIYKKINTNDVETLIGIIKKDKIDSLAICFLHSYKNNKHESIVKKLIKKHLPNIKLSVSYEVSPEIREYERMSTTICNAYVQPLVSNYLD
;
A
#
# COMPACT_ATOMS: atom_id res chain seq x y z
N MET A 1 -37.26 26.89 5.04
CA MET A 1 -35.87 27.38 5.19
C MET A 1 -34.93 26.34 4.58
N LYS A 2 -33.99 26.69 3.69
CA LYS A 2 -33.01 25.73 3.23
C LYS A 2 -32.12 25.34 4.41
N THR A 3 -32.08 24.07 4.78
CA THR A 3 -31.21 23.51 5.81
C THR A 3 -29.77 23.84 5.48
N SER A 4 -28.98 24.23 6.47
CA SER A 4 -27.53 24.44 6.29
C SER A 4 -26.88 23.12 5.90
N THR A 5 -25.94 23.15 4.97
CA THR A 5 -25.18 21.98 4.58
C THR A 5 -23.72 22.16 4.99
N TYR A 6 -23.10 21.09 5.43
CA TYR A 6 -21.73 21.10 5.97
C TYR A 6 -20.82 20.17 5.17
N LYS A 7 -19.54 20.55 5.12
CA LYS A 7 -18.43 19.72 4.65
C LYS A 7 -17.52 19.45 5.82
N LEU A 8 -17.24 18.18 6.07
CA LEU A 8 -16.35 17.72 7.12
C LEU A 8 -15.02 17.29 6.49
N GLY A 9 -13.91 17.82 7.00
CA GLY A 9 -12.58 17.34 6.73
C GLY A 9 -11.92 16.85 8.01
N PHE A 10 -11.12 15.76 7.94
CA PHE A 10 -10.25 15.39 9.03
C PHE A 10 -8.96 14.79 8.52
N ASP A 11 -7.87 15.06 9.27
CA ASP A 11 -6.55 14.53 9.00
C ASP A 11 -6.04 13.75 10.21
N ILE A 12 -5.65 12.50 9.98
CA ILE A 12 -5.13 11.62 11.02
C ILE A 12 -3.61 11.59 10.92
N GLY A 13 -2.97 12.32 11.83
CA GLY A 13 -1.54 12.25 12.06
C GLY A 13 -1.16 11.18 13.09
N GLY A 14 0.15 10.97 13.27
CA GLY A 14 0.67 10.01 14.26
C GLY A 14 0.37 10.41 15.72
N THR A 15 0.28 11.72 16.02
CA THR A 15 0.07 12.24 17.37
C THR A 15 -1.31 12.86 17.55
N PHE A 16 -1.77 13.62 16.58
CA PHE A 16 -3.04 14.34 16.64
C PHE A 16 -3.90 14.02 15.42
N THR A 17 -5.21 14.09 15.64
CA THR A 17 -6.23 14.11 14.58
C THR A 17 -6.85 15.50 14.56
N ASP A 18 -6.76 16.15 13.43
CA ASP A 18 -7.26 17.50 13.18
C ASP A 18 -8.58 17.43 12.40
N PHE A 19 -9.54 18.32 12.77
CA PHE A 19 -10.86 18.38 12.15
C PHE A 19 -11.16 19.80 11.68
N ILE A 20 -11.88 19.87 10.57
CA ILE A 20 -12.45 21.09 10.04
C ILE A 20 -13.88 20.82 9.57
N LEU A 21 -14.81 21.65 9.99
CA LEU A 21 -16.20 21.60 9.56
C LEU A 21 -16.58 22.96 8.97
N LEU A 22 -16.95 22.97 7.71
CA LEU A 22 -17.31 24.16 6.94
C LEU A 22 -18.83 24.19 6.73
N ASN A 23 -19.46 25.30 7.11
CA ASN A 23 -20.83 25.60 6.70
C ASN A 23 -20.81 26.20 5.28
N ASP A 24 -21.35 25.46 4.32
CA ASP A 24 -21.35 25.85 2.90
C ASP A 24 -22.15 27.14 2.63
N ARG A 25 -23.10 27.47 3.48
CA ARG A 25 -23.97 28.63 3.27
C ARG A 25 -23.38 29.92 3.83
N THR A 26 -22.79 29.85 5.02
CA THR A 26 -22.28 31.03 5.74
C THR A 26 -20.79 31.23 5.57
N GLY A 27 -20.06 30.21 5.11
CA GLY A 27 -18.60 30.17 5.06
C GLY A 27 -17.96 30.01 6.45
N GLN A 28 -18.77 29.79 7.50
CA GLN A 28 -18.24 29.62 8.85
C GLN A 28 -17.49 28.29 8.99
N ILE A 29 -16.31 28.36 9.61
CA ILE A 29 -15.43 27.24 9.85
C ILE A 29 -15.33 26.95 11.34
N TYR A 30 -15.49 25.68 11.70
CA TYR A 30 -15.24 25.15 13.03
C TYR A 30 -14.06 24.18 12.97
N THR A 31 -13.14 24.29 13.91
CA THR A 31 -11.98 23.42 13.98
C THR A 31 -11.93 22.71 15.33
N TYR A 32 -11.38 21.50 15.32
CA TYR A 32 -11.15 20.73 16.52
C TYR A 32 -9.91 19.86 16.36
N LYS A 33 -9.23 19.60 17.45
CA LYS A 33 -8.01 18.78 17.49
C LYS A 33 -8.02 17.92 18.73
N LEU A 34 -7.70 16.62 18.56
CA LEU A 34 -7.53 15.70 19.68
C LEU A 34 -6.36 14.74 19.43
N LEU A 35 -5.92 14.07 20.49
CA LEU A 35 -4.88 13.05 20.37
C LEU A 35 -5.39 11.86 19.54
N THR A 36 -4.59 11.44 18.60
CA THR A 36 -4.83 10.18 17.86
C THR A 36 -4.75 9.00 18.83
N THR A 37 -5.63 8.01 18.64
CA THR A 37 -5.58 6.75 19.38
C THR A 37 -4.70 5.77 18.59
N PRO A 38 -3.43 5.52 18.97
CA PRO A 38 -2.50 4.74 18.13
C PRO A 38 -2.97 3.31 17.88
N SER A 39 -3.66 2.69 18.84
CA SER A 39 -4.17 1.31 18.72
C SER A 39 -5.37 1.19 17.77
N ASN A 40 -6.16 2.26 17.63
CA ASN A 40 -7.30 2.34 16.71
C ASN A 40 -7.62 3.81 16.40
N PRO A 41 -7.07 4.36 15.32
CA PRO A 41 -7.28 5.77 14.94
C PRO A 41 -8.76 6.13 14.69
N ALA A 42 -9.59 5.17 14.32
CA ALA A 42 -11.03 5.41 14.10
C ALA A 42 -11.75 5.92 15.37
N ILE A 43 -11.30 5.53 16.56
CA ILE A 43 -11.85 6.01 17.83
C ILE A 43 -11.70 7.53 17.94
N ALA A 44 -10.53 8.06 17.63
CA ALA A 44 -10.27 9.50 17.64
C ALA A 44 -11.18 10.22 16.64
N VAL A 45 -11.35 9.67 15.44
CA VAL A 45 -12.24 10.22 14.41
C VAL A 45 -13.68 10.31 14.90
N ILE A 46 -14.22 9.20 15.40
CA ILE A 46 -15.60 9.15 15.90
C ILE A 46 -15.82 10.16 17.04
N ASN A 47 -14.89 10.22 17.98
CA ASN A 47 -14.99 11.15 19.12
C ASN A 47 -14.91 12.61 18.67
N GLY A 48 -14.01 12.94 17.72
CA GLY A 48 -13.89 14.28 17.18
C GLY A 48 -15.12 14.75 16.42
N ILE A 49 -15.69 13.87 15.59
CA ILE A 49 -16.93 14.15 14.87
C ILE A 49 -18.08 14.39 15.87
N LYS A 50 -18.27 13.48 16.83
CA LYS A 50 -19.33 13.63 17.86
C LYS A 50 -19.18 14.94 18.63
N TYR A 51 -17.96 15.31 19.01
CA TYR A 51 -17.70 16.56 19.71
C TYR A 51 -18.13 17.78 18.87
N LEU A 52 -17.67 17.85 17.60
CA LEU A 52 -18.02 18.96 16.71
C LEU A 52 -19.53 19.09 16.49
N LEU A 53 -20.21 17.99 16.22
CA LEU A 53 -21.64 17.99 15.97
C LEU A 53 -22.42 18.42 17.21
N SER A 54 -22.09 17.88 18.39
CA SER A 54 -22.77 18.21 19.64
C SER A 54 -22.55 19.66 20.06
N ASN A 55 -21.30 20.17 19.96
CA ASN A 55 -20.99 21.54 20.38
C ASN A 55 -21.63 22.62 19.52
N HIS A 56 -21.95 22.29 18.27
CA HIS A 56 -22.51 23.25 17.33
C HIS A 56 -23.96 22.95 16.95
N ASN A 57 -24.62 21.98 17.64
CA ASN A 57 -25.99 21.54 17.38
C ASN A 57 -26.26 21.25 15.90
N ILE A 58 -25.34 20.47 15.27
CA ILE A 58 -25.40 20.10 13.86
C ILE A 58 -25.89 18.66 13.75
N ASP A 59 -26.88 18.44 12.90
CA ASP A 59 -27.37 17.11 12.59
C ASP A 59 -26.38 16.39 11.68
N PRO A 60 -26.00 15.13 11.97
CA PRO A 60 -25.19 14.33 11.09
C PRO A 60 -25.70 14.29 9.63
N GLU A 61 -27.02 14.33 9.43
CA GLU A 61 -27.63 14.34 8.11
C GLU A 61 -27.35 15.60 7.29
N ASP A 62 -26.95 16.70 7.93
CA ASP A 62 -26.57 17.95 7.29
C ASP A 62 -25.14 17.89 6.70
N ILE A 63 -24.32 16.88 7.05
CA ILE A 63 -23.00 16.65 6.44
C ILE A 63 -23.21 16.03 5.06
N LYS A 64 -22.88 16.76 4.00
CA LYS A 64 -23.05 16.29 2.62
C LYS A 64 -21.75 15.74 2.00
N HIS A 65 -20.59 16.18 2.49
CA HIS A 65 -19.30 15.73 2.02
C HIS A 65 -18.37 15.50 3.20
N THR A 66 -17.64 14.38 3.13
CA THR A 66 -16.58 14.08 4.07
C THR A 66 -15.28 13.86 3.29
N THR A 67 -14.22 14.55 3.69
CA THR A 67 -12.88 14.39 3.14
C THR A 67 -11.97 13.89 4.24
N HIS A 68 -11.23 12.85 3.92
CA HIS A 68 -10.30 12.20 4.85
C HIS A 68 -8.87 12.29 4.30
N ALA A 69 -7.94 12.73 5.13
CA ALA A 69 -6.50 12.67 4.91
C ALA A 69 -5.84 11.85 6.02
N THR A 70 -4.72 11.22 5.71
CA THR A 70 -3.93 10.52 6.73
C THR A 70 -2.47 10.44 6.32
N THR A 71 -1.58 10.54 7.30
CA THR A 71 -0.14 10.28 7.15
C THR A 71 0.23 8.84 7.56
N LEU A 72 -0.75 7.97 7.78
CA LEU A 72 -0.56 6.59 8.23
C LEU A 72 0.46 5.83 7.38
N ILE A 73 0.32 5.95 6.05
CA ILE A 73 1.19 5.28 5.08
C ILE A 73 2.62 5.81 5.17
N THR A 74 2.78 7.15 5.19
CA THR A 74 4.10 7.79 5.31
C THR A 74 4.79 7.39 6.61
N ASN A 75 4.06 7.39 7.72
CA ASN A 75 4.58 6.98 9.01
C ASN A 75 4.99 5.50 9.01
N ALA A 76 4.20 4.62 8.38
CA ALA A 76 4.55 3.21 8.26
C ALA A 76 5.89 2.99 7.52
N PHE A 77 6.19 3.79 6.50
CA PHE A 77 7.47 3.73 5.80
C PHE A 77 8.63 4.28 6.64
N ILE A 78 8.45 5.44 7.27
CA ILE A 78 9.49 6.10 8.09
C ILE A 78 9.85 5.21 9.29
N GLU A 79 8.84 4.68 9.98
CA GLU A 79 9.01 3.86 11.17
C GLU A 79 9.27 2.38 10.87
N ARG A 80 9.26 1.99 9.60
CA ARG A 80 9.41 0.58 9.17
C ARG A 80 8.39 -0.37 9.82
N LYS A 81 7.16 0.11 10.01
CA LYS A 81 6.05 -0.63 10.66
C LYS A 81 5.00 -1.16 9.67
N GLY A 82 5.43 -1.59 8.50
CA GLY A 82 4.54 -2.27 7.54
C GLY A 82 4.43 -3.77 7.81
N SER A 83 3.77 -4.48 6.90
CA SER A 83 3.59 -5.94 6.99
C SER A 83 4.85 -6.69 6.59
N LYS A 84 4.98 -7.93 7.06
CA LYS A 84 6.00 -8.85 6.57
C LYS A 84 5.69 -9.22 5.11
N THR A 85 6.44 -8.62 4.22
CA THR A 85 6.17 -8.63 2.78
C THR A 85 7.13 -9.56 2.06
N GLY A 86 6.61 -10.38 1.14
CA GLY A 86 7.39 -11.14 0.18
C GLY A 86 7.29 -10.54 -1.22
N LEU A 87 8.27 -10.87 -2.06
CA LEU A 87 8.30 -10.53 -3.48
C LEU A 87 8.36 -11.80 -4.31
N ILE A 88 7.58 -11.86 -5.39
CA ILE A 88 7.71 -12.87 -6.44
C ILE A 88 8.04 -12.13 -7.74
N CYS A 89 9.17 -12.49 -8.35
CA CYS A 89 9.63 -11.84 -9.58
C CYS A 89 10.16 -12.87 -10.60
N THR A 90 10.48 -12.39 -11.80
CA THR A 90 11.14 -13.16 -12.83
C THR A 90 12.55 -13.57 -12.36
N GLN A 91 12.96 -14.79 -12.64
CA GLN A 91 14.28 -15.31 -12.30
C GLN A 91 15.41 -14.41 -12.82
N GLY A 92 16.38 -14.12 -11.93
CA GLY A 92 17.51 -13.24 -12.16
C GLY A 92 17.21 -11.74 -11.96
N PHE A 93 16.02 -11.39 -11.42
CA PHE A 93 15.58 -9.99 -11.24
C PHE A 93 15.22 -9.62 -9.79
N SER A 94 15.55 -10.45 -8.82
CA SER A 94 15.28 -10.17 -7.40
C SER A 94 16.09 -9.01 -6.82
N ASP A 95 17.25 -8.70 -7.43
CA ASP A 95 18.14 -7.65 -6.97
C ASP A 95 17.84 -6.27 -7.56
N ILE A 96 16.84 -6.14 -8.43
CA ILE A 96 16.43 -4.84 -9.00
C ILE A 96 16.16 -3.80 -7.91
N ILE A 97 15.53 -4.20 -6.81
CA ILE A 97 15.19 -3.29 -5.70
C ILE A 97 16.42 -2.82 -4.90
N GLU A 98 17.53 -3.53 -4.95
CA GLU A 98 18.80 -3.11 -4.35
C GLU A 98 19.62 -2.25 -5.31
N ILE A 99 19.68 -2.65 -6.58
CA ILE A 99 20.38 -1.90 -7.63
C ILE A 99 19.73 -0.54 -7.83
N GLY A 100 18.38 -0.49 -7.77
CA GLY A 100 17.62 0.74 -7.92
C GLY A 100 17.91 1.42 -9.26
N LYS A 101 18.24 2.69 -9.20
CA LYS A 101 18.67 3.50 -10.36
C LYS A 101 20.15 3.80 -10.36
N GLU A 102 20.92 3.10 -9.55
CA GLU A 102 22.35 3.34 -9.36
C GLU A 102 22.68 4.79 -8.93
N MET A 103 21.70 5.52 -8.43
CA MET A 103 21.89 6.89 -7.96
C MET A 103 22.57 6.90 -6.60
N ARG A 104 23.63 7.71 -6.50
CA ARG A 104 24.30 7.99 -5.25
C ARG A 104 23.88 9.38 -4.77
N TYR A 105 23.42 9.48 -3.52
CA TYR A 105 23.03 10.76 -2.91
C TYR A 105 24.23 11.66 -2.67
N ASP A 106 25.39 11.06 -2.39
CA ASP A 106 26.70 11.72 -2.32
C ASP A 106 27.71 10.90 -3.10
N ILE A 107 28.21 11.46 -4.20
CA ILE A 107 29.18 10.79 -5.09
C ILE A 107 30.59 10.68 -4.50
N TYR A 108 30.89 11.47 -3.46
CA TYR A 108 32.19 11.48 -2.80
C TYR A 108 32.21 10.65 -1.52
N ASP A 109 31.06 10.26 -0.98
CA ASP A 109 31.00 9.37 0.18
C ASP A 109 31.15 7.91 -0.24
N LEU A 110 32.34 7.36 0.01
CA LEU A 110 32.64 5.96 -0.28
C LEU A 110 31.94 4.97 0.67
N LEU A 111 31.49 5.43 1.83
CA LEU A 111 30.83 4.61 2.86
C LEU A 111 29.31 4.83 2.90
N MET A 112 28.77 5.52 1.92
CA MET A 112 27.34 5.80 1.83
C MET A 112 26.52 4.51 1.93
N LYS A 113 25.58 4.51 2.88
CA LYS A 113 24.60 3.43 3.04
C LYS A 113 23.33 3.77 2.28
N LEU A 114 22.93 2.89 1.37
CA LEU A 114 21.61 2.98 0.74
C LEU A 114 20.51 2.58 1.73
N PRO A 115 19.29 3.11 1.58
CA PRO A 115 18.16 2.67 2.38
C PRO A 115 17.94 1.16 2.20
N GLU A 116 17.71 0.45 3.30
CA GLU A 116 17.38 -0.97 3.26
C GLU A 116 16.08 -1.20 2.49
N PRO A 117 16.02 -2.19 1.58
CA PRO A 117 14.79 -2.56 0.90
C PRO A 117 13.68 -2.94 1.89
N LEU A 118 12.42 -2.71 1.49
CA LEU A 118 11.24 -3.08 2.30
C LEU A 118 11.02 -4.59 2.37
N VAL A 119 11.52 -5.32 1.38
CA VAL A 119 11.47 -6.78 1.34
C VAL A 119 12.87 -7.33 1.57
N GLU A 120 13.04 -8.05 2.67
CA GLU A 120 14.30 -8.71 2.98
C GLU A 120 14.68 -9.74 1.91
N ARG A 121 15.99 -9.92 1.66
CA ARG A 121 16.48 -10.80 0.58
C ARG A 121 15.92 -12.22 0.64
N GLN A 122 15.79 -12.78 1.83
CA GLN A 122 15.25 -14.12 2.06
C GLN A 122 13.77 -14.29 1.68
N TYR A 123 13.02 -13.21 1.54
CA TYR A 123 11.61 -13.21 1.15
C TYR A 123 11.40 -12.78 -0.31
N ARG A 124 12.47 -12.73 -1.11
CA ARG A 124 12.42 -12.49 -2.55
C ARG A 124 12.52 -13.82 -3.27
N HIS A 125 11.46 -14.18 -3.93
CA HIS A 125 11.33 -15.46 -4.62
C HIS A 125 11.30 -15.25 -6.13
N GLU A 126 11.99 -16.09 -6.83
CA GLU A 126 12.09 -16.05 -8.30
C GLU A 126 11.33 -17.21 -8.90
N LEU A 127 10.61 -16.93 -9.99
CA LEU A 127 9.98 -17.95 -10.81
C LEU A 127 10.60 -17.93 -12.20
N ASP A 128 10.88 -19.14 -12.71
CA ASP A 128 11.48 -19.33 -14.01
C ASP A 128 10.40 -19.20 -15.12
N GLU A 129 10.16 -17.97 -15.50
CA GLU A 129 9.23 -17.54 -16.53
C GLU A 129 9.81 -16.39 -17.32
N ARG A 130 9.27 -16.11 -18.53
CA ARG A 130 9.68 -14.94 -19.30
C ARG A 130 8.59 -14.49 -20.27
N ILE A 131 8.28 -13.21 -20.20
CA ILE A 131 7.55 -12.46 -21.22
C ILE A 131 8.52 -11.48 -21.86
N THR A 132 8.46 -11.36 -23.19
CA THR A 132 9.32 -10.46 -23.97
C THR A 132 8.73 -9.05 -24.03
N ALA A 133 9.54 -8.07 -24.46
CA ALA A 133 9.12 -6.66 -24.54
C ALA A 133 7.94 -6.43 -25.51
N ASP A 134 7.76 -7.31 -26.51
CA ASP A 134 6.61 -7.31 -27.43
C ASP A 134 5.38 -8.06 -26.87
N GLY A 135 5.47 -8.58 -25.64
CA GLY A 135 4.37 -9.26 -24.92
C GLY A 135 4.21 -10.74 -25.25
N LYS A 136 5.13 -11.36 -26.00
CA LYS A 136 5.10 -12.80 -26.27
C LYS A 136 5.62 -13.59 -25.07
N ILE A 137 5.04 -14.76 -24.87
CA ILE A 137 5.53 -15.71 -23.86
C ILE A 137 6.76 -16.43 -24.45
N TYR A 138 7.93 -16.10 -23.95
CA TYR A 138 9.19 -16.79 -24.28
C TYR A 138 9.35 -18.08 -23.47
N LYS A 139 9.09 -18.00 -22.15
CA LYS A 139 9.13 -19.16 -21.26
C LYS A 139 7.86 -19.19 -20.42
N LYS A 140 7.13 -20.30 -20.50
CA LYS A 140 5.89 -20.49 -19.73
C LYS A 140 6.20 -20.70 -18.26
N ILE A 141 5.34 -20.17 -17.42
CA ILE A 141 5.40 -20.43 -15.97
C ILE A 141 5.02 -21.90 -15.68
N ASN A 142 5.77 -22.52 -14.78
CA ASN A 142 5.47 -23.85 -14.27
C ASN A 142 4.61 -23.74 -13.00
N THR A 143 3.42 -24.29 -13.01
CA THR A 143 2.50 -24.23 -11.86
C THR A 143 3.00 -25.02 -10.64
N ASN A 144 3.79 -26.07 -10.83
CA ASN A 144 4.37 -26.84 -9.73
C ASN A 144 5.38 -26.02 -8.92
N ASP A 145 6.15 -25.16 -9.62
CA ASP A 145 7.08 -24.26 -8.93
C ASP A 145 6.32 -23.22 -8.09
N VAL A 146 5.19 -22.74 -8.59
CA VAL A 146 4.30 -21.85 -7.84
C VAL A 146 3.73 -22.55 -6.59
N GLU A 147 3.31 -23.82 -6.69
CA GLU A 147 2.80 -24.59 -5.56
C GLU A 147 3.88 -24.83 -4.51
N THR A 148 5.11 -25.13 -4.93
CA THR A 148 6.27 -25.25 -4.02
C THR A 148 6.52 -23.95 -3.30
N LEU A 149 6.51 -22.83 -4.03
CA LEU A 149 6.68 -21.50 -3.46
C LEU A 149 5.59 -21.14 -2.45
N ILE A 150 4.35 -21.50 -2.70
CA ILE A 150 3.24 -21.31 -1.75
C ILE A 150 3.54 -22.00 -0.41
N GLY A 151 4.14 -23.19 -0.43
CA GLY A 151 4.59 -23.87 0.78
C GLY A 151 5.63 -23.07 1.57
N ILE A 152 6.58 -22.44 0.88
CA ILE A 152 7.62 -21.59 1.50
C ILE A 152 6.98 -20.34 2.10
N ILE A 153 6.15 -19.64 1.35
CA ILE A 153 5.43 -18.43 1.79
C ILE A 153 4.64 -18.69 3.08
N LYS A 154 3.95 -19.84 3.13
CA LYS A 154 3.19 -20.25 4.33
C LYS A 154 4.09 -20.53 5.52
N LYS A 155 5.21 -21.24 5.31
CA LYS A 155 6.21 -21.54 6.36
C LYS A 155 6.81 -20.26 6.92
N ASP A 156 7.10 -19.30 6.07
CA ASP A 156 7.73 -18.04 6.45
C ASP A 156 6.75 -17.04 7.06
N LYS A 157 5.46 -17.37 7.09
CA LYS A 157 4.38 -16.51 7.64
C LYS A 157 4.42 -15.12 7.02
N ILE A 158 4.43 -15.06 5.69
CA ILE A 158 4.35 -13.81 4.93
C ILE A 158 2.91 -13.29 4.99
N ASP A 159 2.74 -12.01 5.35
CA ASP A 159 1.42 -11.38 5.50
C ASP A 159 0.90 -10.82 4.17
N SER A 160 1.81 -10.31 3.35
CA SER A 160 1.50 -9.72 2.05
C SER A 160 2.52 -10.08 0.98
N LEU A 161 2.11 -10.08 -0.28
CA LEU A 161 2.96 -10.42 -1.41
C LEU A 161 2.87 -9.36 -2.51
N ALA A 162 4.03 -8.95 -3.00
CA ALA A 162 4.17 -8.27 -4.27
C ALA A 162 4.49 -9.28 -5.38
N ILE A 163 3.78 -9.24 -6.49
CA ILE A 163 4.06 -10.04 -7.69
C ILE A 163 4.42 -9.10 -8.82
N CYS A 164 5.64 -9.20 -9.34
CA CYS A 164 6.14 -8.31 -10.37
C CYS A 164 7.02 -9.06 -11.37
N PHE A 165 6.45 -9.47 -12.51
CA PHE A 165 7.20 -10.09 -13.60
C PHE A 165 7.57 -9.09 -14.69
N LEU A 166 8.60 -9.43 -15.45
CA LEU A 166 9.01 -8.61 -16.57
C LEU A 166 7.89 -8.49 -17.60
N HIS A 167 7.72 -7.27 -18.12
CA HIS A 167 6.76 -6.94 -19.18
C HIS A 167 5.28 -7.30 -18.88
N SER A 168 4.91 -7.48 -17.61
CA SER A 168 3.52 -7.79 -17.21
C SER A 168 2.52 -6.69 -17.61
N TYR A 169 2.97 -5.45 -17.78
CA TYR A 169 2.16 -4.35 -18.31
C TYR A 169 1.74 -4.56 -19.79
N LYS A 170 2.47 -5.39 -20.55
CA LYS A 170 2.13 -5.80 -21.91
C LYS A 170 1.30 -7.08 -21.95
N ASN A 171 1.64 -8.04 -21.08
CA ASN A 171 0.97 -9.34 -21.00
C ASN A 171 0.97 -9.84 -19.56
N ASN A 172 -0.17 -9.76 -18.92
CA ASN A 172 -0.34 -10.09 -17.51
C ASN A 172 -0.63 -11.56 -17.21
N LYS A 173 -0.56 -12.44 -18.23
CA LYS A 173 -0.96 -13.87 -18.09
C LYS A 173 -0.25 -14.57 -16.93
N HIS A 174 1.07 -14.40 -16.80
CA HIS A 174 1.84 -15.10 -15.77
C HIS A 174 1.48 -14.58 -14.36
N GLU A 175 1.41 -13.28 -14.16
CA GLU A 175 0.97 -12.71 -12.88
C GLU A 175 -0.46 -13.15 -12.52
N SER A 176 -1.36 -13.20 -13.52
CA SER A 176 -2.73 -13.66 -13.31
C SER A 176 -2.82 -15.15 -12.90
N ILE A 177 -1.95 -16.01 -13.45
CA ILE A 177 -1.87 -17.43 -13.07
C ILE A 177 -1.41 -17.54 -11.61
N VAL A 178 -0.30 -16.85 -11.25
CA VAL A 178 0.25 -16.88 -9.90
C VAL A 178 -0.74 -16.31 -8.90
N LYS A 179 -1.38 -15.18 -9.20
CA LYS A 179 -2.43 -14.57 -8.37
C LYS A 179 -3.54 -15.57 -8.06
N LYS A 180 -4.06 -16.28 -9.08
CA LYS A 180 -5.13 -17.26 -8.92
C LYS A 180 -4.71 -18.44 -8.03
N LEU A 181 -3.51 -18.98 -8.25
CA LEU A 181 -2.99 -20.10 -7.46
C LEU A 181 -2.77 -19.69 -6.00
N ILE A 182 -2.13 -18.54 -5.76
CA ILE A 182 -1.91 -18.05 -4.39
C ILE A 182 -3.24 -17.80 -3.69
N LYS A 183 -4.20 -17.13 -4.32
CA LYS A 183 -5.53 -16.91 -3.71
C LYS A 183 -6.29 -18.19 -3.41
N LYS A 184 -6.13 -19.21 -4.22
CA LYS A 184 -6.73 -20.54 -3.98
C LYS A 184 -6.19 -21.20 -2.70
N HIS A 185 -4.87 -21.12 -2.47
CA HIS A 185 -4.20 -21.82 -1.37
C HIS A 185 -3.98 -20.95 -0.12
N LEU A 186 -3.94 -19.63 -0.28
CA LEU A 186 -3.73 -18.62 0.76
C LEU A 186 -4.78 -17.50 0.62
N PRO A 187 -6.07 -17.76 0.87
CA PRO A 187 -7.16 -16.80 0.59
C PRO A 187 -7.02 -15.48 1.36
N ASN A 188 -6.43 -15.53 2.55
CA ASN A 188 -6.32 -14.36 3.43
C ASN A 188 -5.08 -13.49 3.17
N ILE A 189 -4.10 -13.98 2.39
CA ILE A 189 -2.90 -13.19 2.10
C ILE A 189 -3.26 -11.96 1.25
N LYS A 190 -2.70 -10.82 1.61
CA LYS A 190 -2.87 -9.61 0.80
C LYS A 190 -1.94 -9.66 -0.40
N LEU A 191 -2.47 -9.42 -1.60
CA LEU A 191 -1.71 -9.48 -2.85
C LEU A 191 -1.72 -8.14 -3.56
N SER A 192 -0.54 -7.70 -3.93
CA SER A 192 -0.32 -6.58 -4.85
C SER A 192 0.31 -7.11 -6.12
N VAL A 193 -0.35 -6.94 -7.24
CA VAL A 193 0.11 -7.47 -8.52
C VAL A 193 0.45 -6.31 -9.44
N SER A 194 1.63 -6.33 -10.05
CA SER A 194 2.19 -5.16 -10.69
C SER A 194 1.35 -4.62 -11.84
N TYR A 195 0.69 -5.48 -12.62
CA TYR A 195 -0.18 -5.01 -13.70
C TYR A 195 -1.46 -4.31 -13.24
N GLU A 196 -1.85 -4.48 -11.95
CA GLU A 196 -2.99 -3.79 -11.35
C GLU A 196 -2.56 -2.50 -10.62
N VAL A 197 -1.39 -2.55 -9.98
CA VAL A 197 -0.90 -1.45 -9.15
C VAL A 197 -0.22 -0.35 -9.96
N SER A 198 0.64 -0.75 -10.89
CA SER A 198 1.44 0.19 -11.71
C SER A 198 1.74 -0.44 -13.07
N PRO A 199 0.78 -0.44 -14.03
CA PRO A 199 0.94 -1.08 -15.33
C PRO A 199 1.83 -0.26 -16.28
N GLU A 200 3.02 0.10 -15.84
CA GLU A 200 3.95 0.97 -16.54
C GLU A 200 5.23 0.25 -16.93
N ILE A 201 5.96 0.82 -17.91
CA ILE A 201 7.30 0.37 -18.25
C ILE A 201 8.26 0.64 -17.10
N ARG A 202 9.45 0.03 -17.13
CA ARG A 202 10.54 0.13 -16.15
C ARG A 202 10.31 -0.74 -14.92
N GLU A 203 11.21 -1.68 -14.78
CA GLU A 203 11.11 -2.76 -13.80
C GLU A 203 11.23 -2.24 -12.37
N TYR A 204 12.17 -1.33 -12.12
CA TYR A 204 12.43 -0.82 -10.77
C TYR A 204 11.22 -0.05 -10.23
N GLU A 205 10.70 0.93 -10.99
CA GLU A 205 9.56 1.76 -10.56
C GLU A 205 8.32 0.90 -10.31
N ARG A 206 8.03 -0.03 -11.23
CA ARG A 206 6.87 -0.92 -11.10
C ARG A 206 7.02 -1.86 -9.90
N MET A 207 8.19 -2.48 -9.72
CA MET A 207 8.46 -3.38 -8.60
C MET A 207 8.43 -2.63 -7.26
N SER A 208 9.10 -1.49 -7.18
CA SER A 208 9.15 -0.65 -5.98
C SER A 208 7.74 -0.20 -5.57
N THR A 209 6.94 0.31 -6.52
CA THR A 209 5.55 0.73 -6.25
C THR A 209 4.68 -0.46 -5.80
N THR A 210 4.84 -1.63 -6.43
CA THR A 210 4.08 -2.83 -6.07
C THR A 210 4.45 -3.33 -4.66
N ILE A 211 5.74 -3.29 -4.31
CA ILE A 211 6.24 -3.63 -2.97
C ILE A 211 5.69 -2.64 -1.94
N CYS A 212 5.76 -1.33 -2.21
CA CYS A 212 5.23 -0.31 -1.33
C CYS A 212 3.74 -0.55 -1.04
N ASN A 213 2.96 -0.84 -2.09
CA ASN A 213 1.54 -1.16 -1.93
C ASN A 213 1.32 -2.42 -1.07
N ALA A 214 2.05 -3.51 -1.34
CA ALA A 214 1.96 -4.74 -0.55
C ALA A 214 2.32 -4.51 0.93
N TYR A 215 3.36 -3.72 1.17
CA TYR A 215 3.88 -3.42 2.51
C TYR A 215 2.86 -2.72 3.42
N VAL A 216 2.07 -1.81 2.86
CA VAL A 216 1.10 -1.03 3.64
C VAL A 216 -0.34 -1.55 3.54
N GLN A 217 -0.65 -2.40 2.57
CA GLN A 217 -2.02 -2.85 2.30
C GLN A 217 -2.73 -3.46 3.51
N PRO A 218 -2.11 -4.35 4.34
CA PRO A 218 -2.77 -4.87 5.54
C PRO A 218 -3.11 -3.77 6.55
N LEU A 219 -2.20 -2.82 6.75
CA LEU A 219 -2.39 -1.69 7.65
C LEU A 219 -3.56 -0.80 7.20
N VAL A 220 -3.59 -0.46 5.91
CA VAL A 220 -4.66 0.37 5.33
C VAL A 220 -6.01 -0.37 5.36
N SER A 221 -6.03 -1.67 5.04
CA SER A 221 -7.27 -2.45 5.13
C SER A 221 -7.83 -2.44 6.55
N ASN A 222 -7.02 -2.74 7.56
CA ASN A 222 -7.45 -2.76 8.96
C ASN A 222 -7.92 -1.38 9.45
N TYR A 223 -7.42 -0.32 8.84
CA TYR A 223 -7.83 1.04 9.18
C TYR A 223 -9.17 1.43 8.53
N LEU A 224 -9.46 0.93 7.32
CA LEU A 224 -10.69 1.26 6.58
C LEU A 224 -11.89 0.35 6.93
N ASP A 225 -11.64 -0.88 7.42
CA ASP A 225 -12.66 -1.85 7.88
C ASP A 225 -13.17 -1.49 9.29
#